data_dd25fcd0672a9f534e3180ab8bd57002
#
_entry.id   dd25fcd0672a9f534e3180ab8bd57002
#
_cell.length_a   1.000
_cell.length_b   1.000
_cell.length_c   1.000
_cell.angle_alpha   90.00
_cell.angle_beta   90.00
_cell.angle_gamma   90.00
#
_symmetry.space_group_name_H-M   'P 1'
#
loop_
_entity.id
_entity.type
_entity.pdbx_description
1 polymer ?
#
loop_
_entity_poly.entity_id
_entity_poly.type
_entity_poly.pdbx_seq_one_letter_code
_entity_poly.pdbx_strand_id
1 'polypeptide(L)'
;MKKTDEKYAAYVQILKEELVPAMGCTEPIALAFAAAKAREVLGTIPQKVLVEASGSIIKNVKSVIVPNTGHLKGIPAAAAAGIVAGRAEKELEVISQVSAEEIEQIKDFLADTPIEVKHIETGITFEIIVTLYAQESYVKVRIANYHTNVVLIEKNGEKLLEIEVNGEEEEGLTDRSFMNMESIWNFAMTVDIADVYEVLHRQYVYNMAISEEGFRGDYGANIGSVLLDMEGDNIRTRAKARAVAGSDARMNGCELPVIINSGSGNQGMTCSLPVIEYALELKTGEEKMYRALTLSNLVAIYQKTGIGRLSAYCGAVCAGAAAGAGIAYLCGGGYEEVAHTIVNALAITSGIVCDGAKASCAAKIGASVDAGILGYQMFIRGQQFYAGDGIVTKGVDATIKNVGRLGKEGMKETNAEIIDIMCQC
;
A
#
# COMPACT_ATOMS: atom_id res chain seq x y z
N MET A 1 26.78 3.25 -8.09
CA MET A 1 26.94 3.34 -6.62
C MET A 1 27.76 2.13 -6.14
N LYS A 2 28.68 2.28 -5.20
CA LYS A 2 29.52 1.17 -4.71
C LYS A 2 28.90 0.60 -3.41
N LYS A 3 29.12 -0.69 -3.11
CA LYS A 3 28.65 -1.30 -1.83
C LYS A 3 29.18 -0.60 -0.56
N THR A 4 30.27 0.14 -0.66
CA THR A 4 30.86 0.91 0.44
C THR A 4 30.23 2.29 0.64
N ASP A 5 29.30 2.69 -0.20
CA ASP A 5 28.55 3.95 -0.08
C ASP A 5 27.43 3.78 0.96
N GLU A 6 27.31 4.69 1.90
CA GLU A 6 26.26 4.67 2.92
C GLU A 6 24.84 4.67 2.29
N LYS A 7 24.68 5.37 1.17
CA LYS A 7 23.41 5.38 0.42
C LYS A 7 23.07 4.01 -0.17
N TYR A 8 24.08 3.19 -0.49
CA TYR A 8 23.82 1.82 -0.99
C TYR A 8 23.12 0.98 0.09
N ALA A 9 23.69 0.94 1.28
CA ALA A 9 23.11 0.21 2.40
C ALA A 9 21.71 0.74 2.77
N ALA A 10 21.54 2.07 2.74
CA ALA A 10 20.25 2.72 2.99
C ALA A 10 19.19 2.30 1.96
N TYR A 11 19.49 2.26 0.66
CA TYR A 11 18.55 1.80 -0.37
C TYR A 11 18.16 0.33 -0.20
N VAL A 12 19.12 -0.54 0.12
CA VAL A 12 18.84 -1.96 0.42
C VAL A 12 17.89 -2.07 1.62
N GLN A 13 18.16 -1.30 2.68
CA GLN A 13 17.33 -1.31 3.88
C GLN A 13 15.92 -0.76 3.62
N ILE A 14 15.80 0.35 2.88
CA ILE A 14 14.50 0.91 2.48
C ILE A 14 13.65 -0.13 1.73
N LEU A 15 14.24 -0.88 0.80
CA LEU A 15 13.51 -1.94 0.10
C LEU A 15 13.05 -3.05 1.06
N LYS A 16 13.86 -3.43 2.04
CA LYS A 16 13.49 -4.43 3.06
C LYS A 16 12.38 -3.95 3.98
N GLU A 17 12.39 -2.68 4.35
CA GLU A 17 11.36 -2.06 5.19
C GLU A 17 10.01 -1.93 4.47
N GLU A 18 10.02 -1.64 3.18
CA GLU A 18 8.81 -1.34 2.42
C GLU A 18 8.20 -2.54 1.69
N LEU A 19 9.01 -3.54 1.32
CA LEU A 19 8.55 -4.71 0.58
C LEU A 19 8.30 -5.89 1.52
N VAL A 20 7.26 -5.75 2.35
CA VAL A 20 6.87 -6.76 3.33
C VAL A 20 5.55 -7.45 2.95
N PRO A 21 5.34 -8.70 3.37
CA PRO A 21 4.09 -9.40 3.11
C PRO A 21 2.93 -8.80 3.90
N ALA A 22 1.74 -8.77 3.30
CA ALA A 22 0.50 -8.42 3.97
C ALA A 22 -0.68 -9.13 3.32
N MET A 23 -1.70 -9.44 4.10
CA MET A 23 -2.94 -10.04 3.62
C MET A 23 -4.04 -8.98 3.52
N GLY A 24 -4.81 -9.01 2.44
CA GLY A 24 -5.93 -8.09 2.24
C GLY A 24 -5.54 -6.61 2.31
N CYS A 25 -6.45 -5.76 2.77
CA CYS A 25 -6.16 -4.34 3.03
C CYS A 25 -5.37 -4.19 4.33
N THR A 26 -4.33 -3.38 4.30
CA THR A 26 -3.37 -3.25 5.41
C THR A 26 -3.95 -2.56 6.65
N GLU A 27 -4.87 -1.61 6.49
CA GLU A 27 -5.47 -0.87 7.61
C GLU A 27 -6.39 -1.74 8.48
N PRO A 28 -7.32 -2.58 7.95
CA PRO A 28 -8.06 -3.52 8.78
C PRO A 28 -7.15 -4.58 9.43
N ILE A 29 -6.05 -4.95 8.78
CA ILE A 29 -5.08 -5.88 9.37
C ILE A 29 -4.32 -5.22 10.52
N ALA A 30 -3.90 -3.96 10.41
CA ALA A 30 -3.29 -3.21 11.50
C ALA A 30 -4.24 -3.07 12.70
N LEU A 31 -5.54 -2.89 12.43
CA LEU A 31 -6.57 -2.85 13.47
C LEU A 31 -6.73 -4.23 14.14
N ALA A 32 -6.77 -5.31 13.36
CA ALA A 32 -6.79 -6.68 13.88
C ALA A 32 -5.51 -6.99 14.70
N PHE A 33 -4.36 -6.51 14.27
CA PHE A 33 -3.10 -6.63 15.01
C PHE A 33 -3.13 -5.89 16.35
N ALA A 34 -3.61 -4.63 16.39
CA ALA A 34 -3.81 -3.90 17.64
C ALA A 34 -4.74 -4.64 18.60
N ALA A 35 -5.84 -5.19 18.06
CA ALA A 35 -6.83 -5.93 18.83
C ALA A 35 -6.29 -7.27 19.37
N ALA A 36 -5.52 -8.00 18.55
CA ALA A 36 -4.85 -9.23 18.96
C ALA A 36 -3.82 -8.97 20.06
N LYS A 37 -3.03 -7.90 19.91
CA LYS A 37 -2.03 -7.47 20.91
C LYS A 37 -2.69 -7.07 22.23
N ALA A 38 -3.80 -6.34 22.16
CA ALA A 38 -4.57 -5.98 23.34
C ALA A 38 -5.15 -7.23 24.06
N ARG A 39 -5.68 -8.20 23.30
CA ARG A 39 -6.20 -9.45 23.84
C ARG A 39 -5.09 -10.30 24.47
N GLU A 40 -3.90 -10.37 23.85
CA GLU A 40 -2.73 -11.06 24.41
C GLU A 40 -2.38 -10.51 25.81
N VAL A 41 -2.32 -9.18 25.97
CA VAL A 41 -2.00 -8.52 27.25
C VAL A 41 -3.14 -8.62 28.27
N LEU A 42 -4.41 -8.58 27.79
CA LEU A 42 -5.57 -8.75 28.67
C LEU A 42 -5.67 -10.16 29.24
N GLY A 43 -5.32 -11.18 28.44
CA GLY A 43 -5.26 -12.58 28.84
C GLY A 43 -6.62 -13.31 28.79
N THR A 44 -7.69 -12.65 28.33
CA THR A 44 -9.03 -13.21 28.24
C THR A 44 -9.83 -12.54 27.11
N ILE A 45 -10.97 -13.12 26.72
CA ILE A 45 -11.90 -12.51 25.77
C ILE A 45 -12.60 -11.32 26.46
N PRO A 46 -12.63 -10.13 25.83
CA PRO A 46 -13.26 -8.95 26.42
C PRO A 46 -14.79 -9.01 26.35
N GLN A 47 -15.46 -8.28 27.25
CA GLN A 47 -16.91 -8.11 27.31
C GLN A 47 -17.38 -6.81 26.63
N LYS A 48 -16.44 -5.88 26.36
CA LYS A 48 -16.70 -4.63 25.63
C LYS A 48 -15.41 -4.22 24.90
N VAL A 49 -15.58 -3.66 23.71
CA VAL A 49 -14.51 -3.15 22.87
C VAL A 49 -14.76 -1.69 22.52
N LEU A 50 -13.76 -0.84 22.67
CA LEU A 50 -13.74 0.52 22.13
C LEU A 50 -12.61 0.61 21.10
N VAL A 51 -12.95 1.00 19.88
CA VAL A 51 -11.99 1.33 18.82
C VAL A 51 -12.08 2.82 18.55
N GLU A 52 -10.96 3.51 18.73
CA GLU A 52 -10.80 4.91 18.38
C GLU A 52 -9.83 5.00 17.22
N ALA A 53 -10.22 5.68 16.13
CA ALA A 53 -9.43 5.71 14.91
C ALA A 53 -9.49 7.06 14.23
N SER A 54 -8.38 7.43 13.54
CA SER A 54 -8.36 8.62 12.69
C SER A 54 -9.33 8.46 11.51
N GLY A 55 -9.81 9.58 10.97
CA GLY A 55 -10.72 9.57 9.83
C GLY A 55 -10.17 8.82 8.61
N SER A 56 -8.86 8.87 8.39
CA SER A 56 -8.20 8.12 7.30
C SER A 56 -8.27 6.60 7.48
N ILE A 57 -8.18 6.11 8.72
CA ILE A 57 -8.38 4.68 9.04
C ILE A 57 -9.83 4.29 8.83
N ILE A 58 -10.79 5.09 9.34
CA ILE A 58 -12.22 4.83 9.14
C ILE A 58 -12.54 4.76 7.65
N LYS A 59 -12.07 5.73 6.87
CA LYS A 59 -12.23 5.77 5.41
C LYS A 59 -11.74 4.48 4.73
N ASN A 60 -10.59 3.98 5.12
CA ASN A 60 -9.96 2.83 4.44
C ASN A 60 -10.51 1.47 4.91
N VAL A 61 -11.13 1.40 6.10
CA VAL A 61 -11.62 0.12 6.65
C VAL A 61 -13.11 -0.08 6.41
N LYS A 62 -13.91 1.00 6.34
CA LYS A 62 -15.39 0.94 6.36
C LYS A 62 -16.01 -0.04 5.36
N SER A 63 -15.50 -0.09 4.13
CA SER A 63 -16.13 -0.84 3.01
C SER A 63 -15.37 -2.07 2.58
N VAL A 64 -14.20 -2.35 3.16
CA VAL A 64 -13.34 -3.44 2.73
C VAL A 64 -13.70 -4.76 3.41
N ILE A 65 -13.60 -5.86 2.67
CA ILE A 65 -13.72 -7.20 3.24
C ILE A 65 -12.46 -7.51 4.05
N VAL A 66 -12.64 -7.95 5.28
CA VAL A 66 -11.56 -8.46 6.14
C VAL A 66 -11.26 -9.89 5.72
N PRO A 67 -10.04 -10.23 5.31
CA PRO A 67 -9.71 -11.58 4.85
C PRO A 67 -9.89 -12.61 5.97
N ASN A 68 -10.13 -13.87 5.62
CA ASN A 68 -10.31 -14.98 6.54
C ASN A 68 -11.43 -14.79 7.58
N THR A 69 -12.48 -14.03 7.26
CA THR A 69 -13.61 -13.78 8.19
C THR A 69 -14.96 -14.22 7.63
N GLY A 70 -14.99 -14.95 6.49
CA GLY A 70 -16.24 -15.27 5.82
C GLY A 70 -16.95 -14.03 5.25
N HIS A 71 -16.19 -13.13 4.62
CA HIS A 71 -16.64 -11.89 3.95
C HIS A 71 -17.20 -10.80 4.88
N LEU A 72 -16.87 -10.81 6.16
CA LEU A 72 -17.21 -9.72 7.07
C LEU A 72 -16.48 -8.43 6.70
N LYS A 73 -17.08 -7.27 7.01
CA LYS A 73 -16.58 -5.95 6.59
C LYS A 73 -16.45 -4.98 7.76
N GLY A 74 -15.51 -4.05 7.63
CA GLY A 74 -15.42 -2.87 8.46
C GLY A 74 -14.64 -3.07 9.76
N ILE A 75 -14.62 -2.00 10.56
CA ILE A 75 -13.83 -1.91 11.79
C ILE A 75 -14.26 -2.95 12.84
N PRO A 76 -15.55 -3.19 13.10
CA PRO A 76 -15.95 -4.20 14.07
C PRO A 76 -15.48 -5.61 13.68
N ALA A 77 -15.56 -5.97 12.39
CA ALA A 77 -15.11 -7.27 11.89
C ALA A 77 -13.61 -7.45 12.05
N ALA A 78 -12.81 -6.42 11.74
CA ALA A 78 -11.36 -6.45 11.91
C ALA A 78 -10.96 -6.59 13.40
N ALA A 79 -11.60 -5.84 14.29
CA ALA A 79 -11.37 -5.92 15.73
C ALA A 79 -11.72 -7.32 16.27
N ALA A 80 -12.90 -7.84 15.92
CA ALA A 80 -13.36 -9.16 16.34
C ALA A 80 -12.43 -10.27 15.85
N ALA A 81 -12.00 -10.22 14.59
CA ALA A 81 -11.05 -11.19 14.02
C ALA A 81 -9.71 -11.20 14.79
N GLY A 82 -9.17 -10.00 15.10
CA GLY A 82 -7.96 -9.87 15.91
C GLY A 82 -8.14 -10.41 17.35
N ILE A 83 -9.27 -10.14 17.98
CA ILE A 83 -9.56 -10.59 19.35
C ILE A 83 -9.73 -12.11 19.41
N VAL A 84 -10.52 -12.68 18.52
CA VAL A 84 -10.91 -14.10 18.59
C VAL A 84 -9.81 -15.01 18.04
N ALA A 85 -9.28 -14.69 16.87
CA ALA A 85 -8.41 -15.58 16.11
C ALA A 85 -7.01 -15.01 15.83
N GLY A 86 -6.73 -13.75 16.21
CA GLY A 86 -5.47 -13.09 15.88
C GLY A 86 -4.24 -13.72 16.54
N ARG A 87 -3.18 -13.80 15.74
CA ARG A 87 -1.82 -14.23 16.15
C ARG A 87 -0.92 -13.00 16.11
N ALA A 88 -0.79 -12.27 17.23
CA ALA A 88 -0.13 -10.96 17.28
C ALA A 88 1.34 -10.99 16.81
N GLU A 89 2.04 -12.10 16.99
CA GLU A 89 3.42 -12.29 16.54
C GLU A 89 3.59 -12.27 15.01
N LYS A 90 2.49 -12.36 14.27
CA LYS A 90 2.48 -12.35 12.80
C LYS A 90 2.23 -10.96 12.19
N GLU A 91 2.06 -9.93 13.00
CA GLU A 91 1.89 -8.54 12.56
C GLU A 91 0.84 -8.39 11.43
N LEU A 92 1.27 -8.04 10.20
CA LEU A 92 0.37 -7.86 9.04
C LEU A 92 -0.15 -9.17 8.43
N GLU A 93 0.18 -10.30 9.01
CA GLU A 93 -0.39 -11.62 8.73
C GLU A 93 -1.17 -12.18 9.94
N VAL A 94 -1.54 -11.32 10.89
CA VAL A 94 -2.17 -11.64 12.19
C VAL A 94 -3.38 -12.58 12.11
N ILE A 95 -4.17 -12.49 11.04
CA ILE A 95 -5.35 -13.33 10.78
C ILE A 95 -5.16 -14.28 9.58
N SER A 96 -3.91 -14.60 9.20
CA SER A 96 -3.61 -15.48 8.07
C SER A 96 -3.99 -16.94 8.28
N GLN A 97 -4.26 -17.36 9.50
CA GLN A 97 -4.51 -18.77 9.87
C GLN A 97 -5.83 -18.94 10.64
N VAL A 98 -6.85 -18.16 10.28
CA VAL A 98 -8.18 -18.29 10.87
C VAL A 98 -8.85 -19.57 10.33
N SER A 99 -9.31 -20.43 11.24
CA SER A 99 -10.03 -21.65 10.90
C SER A 99 -11.52 -21.39 10.65
N ALA A 100 -12.21 -22.35 10.03
CA ALA A 100 -13.66 -22.26 9.83
C ALA A 100 -14.42 -22.15 11.15
N GLU A 101 -13.95 -22.82 12.21
CA GLU A 101 -14.53 -22.72 13.55
C GLU A 101 -14.32 -21.33 14.16
N GLU A 102 -13.13 -20.75 14.02
CA GLU A 102 -12.85 -19.38 14.47
C GLU A 102 -13.68 -18.35 13.71
N ILE A 103 -14.02 -18.56 12.43
CA ILE A 103 -14.93 -17.67 11.69
C ILE A 103 -16.32 -17.64 12.36
N GLU A 104 -16.88 -18.78 12.77
CA GLU A 104 -18.15 -18.78 13.48
C GLU A 104 -18.03 -18.12 14.86
N GLN A 105 -16.94 -18.36 15.59
CA GLN A 105 -16.68 -17.67 16.86
C GLN A 105 -16.55 -16.13 16.68
N ILE A 106 -15.98 -15.65 15.56
CA ILE A 106 -15.93 -14.23 15.24
C ILE A 106 -17.34 -13.66 15.05
N LYS A 107 -18.22 -14.40 14.36
CA LYS A 107 -19.62 -14.00 14.15
C LYS A 107 -20.39 -13.94 15.48
N ASP A 108 -20.23 -14.96 16.32
CA ASP A 108 -20.85 -15.00 17.64
C ASP A 108 -20.34 -13.85 18.52
N PHE A 109 -19.03 -13.58 18.52
CA PHE A 109 -18.45 -12.47 19.25
C PHE A 109 -19.01 -11.12 18.79
N LEU A 110 -19.19 -10.93 17.47
CA LEU A 110 -19.81 -9.72 16.91
C LEU A 110 -21.27 -9.55 17.30
N ALA A 111 -22.00 -10.64 17.47
CA ALA A 111 -23.42 -10.61 17.89
C ALA A 111 -23.57 -10.28 19.38
N ASP A 112 -22.68 -10.81 20.20
CA ASP A 112 -22.82 -10.79 21.65
C ASP A 112 -22.04 -9.66 22.35
N THR A 113 -20.98 -9.14 21.71
CA THR A 113 -20.07 -8.18 22.34
C THR A 113 -20.22 -6.78 21.74
N PRO A 114 -20.52 -5.75 22.54
CA PRO A 114 -20.61 -4.38 22.04
C PRO A 114 -19.23 -3.86 21.61
N ILE A 115 -19.12 -3.46 20.34
CA ILE A 115 -17.94 -2.83 19.75
C ILE A 115 -18.31 -1.39 19.38
N GLU A 116 -17.81 -0.45 20.16
CA GLU A 116 -18.00 0.98 19.93
C GLU A 116 -16.86 1.50 19.05
N VAL A 117 -17.19 2.26 18.00
CA VAL A 117 -16.19 2.88 17.11
C VAL A 117 -16.32 4.40 17.20
N LYS A 118 -15.19 5.07 17.46
CA LYS A 118 -15.12 6.54 17.57
C LYS A 118 -14.11 7.12 16.60
N HIS A 119 -14.47 8.20 15.95
CA HIS A 119 -13.54 9.07 15.24
C HIS A 119 -12.76 9.93 16.24
N ILE A 120 -11.45 10.03 16.06
CA ILE A 120 -10.56 10.91 16.83
C ILE A 120 -9.79 11.84 15.91
N GLU A 121 -9.61 13.07 16.38
CA GLU A 121 -8.86 14.13 15.68
C GLU A 121 -7.64 14.55 16.53
N THR A 122 -6.59 13.77 16.48
CA THR A 122 -5.33 14.03 17.20
C THR A 122 -4.29 14.77 16.35
N GLY A 123 -4.58 14.96 15.07
CA GLY A 123 -3.62 15.49 14.08
C GLY A 123 -2.72 14.40 13.47
N ILE A 124 -2.82 13.15 13.93
CA ILE A 124 -2.08 12.00 13.37
C ILE A 124 -2.94 11.31 12.31
N THR A 125 -2.45 11.26 11.08
CA THR A 125 -3.21 10.72 9.93
C THR A 125 -3.42 9.21 10.04
N PHE A 126 -2.44 8.46 10.51
CA PHE A 126 -2.54 7.03 10.79
C PHE A 126 -2.57 6.80 12.29
N GLU A 127 -3.74 6.55 12.87
CA GLU A 127 -3.89 6.29 14.29
C GLU A 127 -5.02 5.30 14.56
N ILE A 128 -4.71 4.28 15.35
CA ILE A 128 -5.63 3.24 15.81
C ILE A 128 -5.41 3.07 17.31
N ILE A 129 -6.47 3.14 18.09
CA ILE A 129 -6.47 2.82 19.52
C ILE A 129 -7.53 1.76 19.76
N VAL A 130 -7.15 0.64 20.32
CA VAL A 130 -8.07 -0.43 20.72
C VAL A 130 -8.03 -0.57 22.23
N THR A 131 -9.18 -0.41 22.88
CA THR A 131 -9.34 -0.62 24.31
C THR A 131 -10.29 -1.79 24.55
N LEU A 132 -9.82 -2.81 25.23
CA LEU A 132 -10.56 -4.02 25.58
C LEU A 132 -10.88 -4.01 27.07
N TYR A 133 -12.13 -4.32 27.42
CA TYR A 133 -12.61 -4.35 28.80
C TYR A 133 -13.07 -5.75 29.17
N ALA A 134 -12.59 -6.28 30.29
CA ALA A 134 -13.05 -7.54 30.90
C ALA A 134 -13.15 -7.41 32.40
N GLN A 135 -14.36 -7.54 32.96
CA GLN A 135 -14.65 -7.29 34.37
C GLN A 135 -14.18 -5.89 34.82
N GLU A 136 -13.26 -5.83 35.79
CA GLU A 136 -12.66 -4.57 36.26
C GLU A 136 -11.34 -4.22 35.58
N SER A 137 -10.88 -5.06 34.64
CA SER A 137 -9.62 -4.87 33.93
C SER A 137 -9.83 -4.30 32.53
N TYR A 138 -8.88 -3.46 32.10
CA TYR A 138 -8.82 -3.02 30.70
C TYR A 138 -7.37 -3.03 30.19
N VAL A 139 -7.26 -3.15 28.87
CA VAL A 139 -6.00 -2.98 28.12
C VAL A 139 -6.25 -2.05 26.98
N LYS A 140 -5.36 -1.09 26.80
CA LYS A 140 -5.33 -0.15 25.68
C LYS A 140 -4.04 -0.37 24.86
N VAL A 141 -4.18 -0.53 23.56
CA VAL A 141 -3.07 -0.58 22.58
C VAL A 141 -3.26 0.53 21.56
N ARG A 142 -2.19 1.29 21.30
CA ARG A 142 -2.17 2.36 20.30
C ARG A 142 -1.13 2.07 19.24
N ILE A 143 -1.52 2.18 17.98
CA ILE A 143 -0.65 2.18 16.79
C ILE A 143 -0.69 3.57 16.18
N ALA A 144 0.46 4.13 15.82
CA ALA A 144 0.56 5.45 15.18
C ALA A 144 1.61 5.46 14.04
N ASN A 145 1.42 6.33 13.06
CA ASN A 145 2.28 6.65 11.92
C ASN A 145 2.39 5.54 10.87
N TYR A 146 2.56 4.26 11.24
CA TYR A 146 2.56 3.13 10.30
C TYR A 146 2.00 1.85 10.93
N HIS A 147 1.67 0.88 10.11
CA HIS A 147 0.76 -0.24 10.41
C HIS A 147 1.18 -1.14 11.57
N THR A 148 2.47 -1.27 11.87
CA THR A 148 3.00 -2.15 12.93
C THR A 148 3.61 -1.38 14.10
N ASN A 149 3.56 -0.05 14.09
CA ASN A 149 4.18 0.80 15.10
C ASN A 149 3.31 0.91 16.35
N VAL A 150 3.44 -0.05 17.25
CA VAL A 150 2.79 -0.01 18.57
C VAL A 150 3.53 1.01 19.45
N VAL A 151 2.85 2.11 19.78
CA VAL A 151 3.42 3.23 20.55
C VAL A 151 2.93 3.29 21.99
N LEU A 152 1.84 2.58 22.33
CA LEU A 152 1.34 2.48 23.69
C LEU A 152 0.76 1.09 23.94
N ILE A 153 1.12 0.52 25.07
CA ILE A 153 0.42 -0.61 25.71
C ILE A 153 0.19 -0.22 27.16
N GLU A 154 -1.07 -0.11 27.55
CA GLU A 154 -1.48 0.24 28.92
C GLU A 154 -2.43 -0.82 29.48
N LYS A 155 -2.23 -1.25 30.71
CA LYS A 155 -3.11 -2.18 31.44
C LYS A 155 -3.47 -1.58 32.78
N ASN A 156 -4.76 -1.34 33.02
CA ASN A 156 -5.28 -0.82 34.30
C ASN A 156 -4.58 0.47 34.78
N GLY A 157 -4.19 1.36 33.86
CA GLY A 157 -3.48 2.60 34.15
C GLY A 157 -1.94 2.46 34.22
N GLU A 158 -1.39 1.25 34.19
CA GLU A 158 0.04 1.01 34.11
C GLU A 158 0.49 0.96 32.63
N LYS A 159 1.45 1.80 32.27
CA LYS A 159 2.04 1.83 30.92
C LYS A 159 3.14 0.78 30.81
N LEU A 160 2.86 -0.29 30.06
CA LEU A 160 3.82 -1.36 29.78
C LEU A 160 4.76 -1.00 28.62
N LEU A 161 4.29 -0.16 27.71
CA LEU A 161 5.04 0.45 26.62
C LEU A 161 4.52 1.87 26.41
N GLU A 162 5.43 2.83 26.28
CA GLU A 162 5.10 4.20 25.85
C GLU A 162 6.25 4.74 25.00
N ILE A 163 5.93 5.09 23.76
CA ILE A 163 6.82 5.75 22.80
C ILE A 163 6.17 7.09 22.46
N GLU A 164 6.90 8.17 22.63
CA GLU A 164 6.42 9.50 22.27
C GLU A 164 6.25 9.59 20.76
N VAL A 165 5.11 10.12 20.31
CA VAL A 165 4.81 10.30 18.89
C VAL A 165 4.91 11.77 18.56
N ASN A 166 5.94 12.14 17.80
CA ASN A 166 6.21 13.51 17.39
C ASN A 166 5.76 13.73 15.94
N GLY A 167 4.48 14.09 15.77
CA GLY A 167 3.92 14.40 14.44
C GLY A 167 3.76 13.17 13.55
N GLU A 168 3.94 13.36 12.22
CA GLU A 168 3.82 12.32 11.19
C GLU A 168 5.19 11.68 10.85
N GLU A 169 6.21 11.84 11.67
CA GLU A 169 7.54 11.27 11.41
C GLU A 169 7.53 9.76 11.58
N GLU A 170 8.08 9.06 10.61
CA GLU A 170 8.26 7.61 10.64
C GLU A 170 9.54 7.28 11.44
N GLU A 171 9.52 7.52 12.75
CA GLU A 171 10.65 7.20 13.63
C GLU A 171 10.98 5.71 13.57
N GLY A 172 12.26 5.39 13.43
CA GLY A 172 12.75 4.00 13.34
C GLY A 172 12.91 3.47 11.91
N LEU A 173 12.45 4.17 10.89
CA LEU A 173 12.73 3.83 9.49
C LEU A 173 13.99 4.55 8.97
N THR A 174 14.60 3.95 7.96
CA THR A 174 15.77 4.54 7.29
C THR A 174 15.43 5.93 6.73
N ASP A 175 16.29 6.93 6.98
CA ASP A 175 16.15 8.28 6.41
C ASP A 175 16.04 8.23 4.89
N ARG A 176 15.06 8.93 4.35
CA ARG A 176 14.77 9.01 2.91
C ARG A 176 15.06 10.39 2.31
N SER A 177 15.54 11.34 3.11
CA SER A 177 15.78 12.72 2.71
C SER A 177 16.82 12.84 1.59
N PHE A 178 17.74 11.87 1.48
CA PHE A 178 18.77 11.80 0.45
C PHE A 178 18.25 11.31 -0.91
N MET A 179 17.02 10.75 -0.97
CA MET A 179 16.48 10.17 -2.20
C MET A 179 16.24 11.23 -3.26
N ASN A 180 16.63 10.92 -4.48
CA ASN A 180 16.34 11.66 -5.70
C ASN A 180 16.46 10.73 -6.90
N MET A 181 15.94 11.14 -8.04
CA MET A 181 15.86 10.27 -9.22
C MET A 181 17.22 9.83 -9.74
N GLU A 182 18.23 10.70 -9.70
CA GLU A 182 19.58 10.36 -10.14
C GLU A 182 20.21 9.27 -9.26
N SER A 183 20.08 9.40 -7.93
CA SER A 183 20.62 8.42 -6.99
C SER A 183 19.87 7.09 -7.04
N ILE A 184 18.54 7.11 -7.23
CA ILE A 184 17.71 5.90 -7.44
C ILE A 184 18.14 5.18 -8.71
N TRP A 185 18.27 5.90 -9.81
CA TRP A 185 18.77 5.35 -11.08
C TRP A 185 20.15 4.72 -10.91
N ASN A 186 21.09 5.45 -10.33
CA ASN A 186 22.44 4.95 -10.10
C ASN A 186 22.46 3.69 -9.23
N PHE A 187 21.63 3.64 -8.19
CA PHE A 187 21.52 2.44 -7.36
C PHE A 187 20.94 1.27 -8.16
N ALA A 188 19.78 1.45 -8.81
CA ALA A 188 19.12 0.38 -9.57
C ALA A 188 20.02 -0.22 -10.66
N MET A 189 20.85 0.61 -11.32
CA MET A 189 21.76 0.16 -12.37
C MET A 189 23.03 -0.52 -11.85
N THR A 190 23.38 -0.32 -10.59
CA THR A 190 24.67 -0.79 -10.04
C THR A 190 24.54 -1.72 -8.83
N VAL A 191 23.34 -1.89 -8.28
CA VAL A 191 23.11 -2.79 -7.15
C VAL A 191 23.51 -4.23 -7.51
N ASP A 192 24.17 -4.90 -6.58
CA ASP A 192 24.32 -6.35 -6.66
C ASP A 192 22.94 -6.99 -6.40
N ILE A 193 22.43 -7.70 -7.39
CA ILE A 193 21.09 -8.28 -7.32
C ILE A 193 20.95 -9.22 -6.12
N ALA A 194 22.02 -9.88 -5.68
CA ALA A 194 21.99 -10.74 -4.50
C ALA A 194 21.54 -10.00 -3.22
N ASP A 195 21.85 -8.69 -3.10
CA ASP A 195 21.51 -7.90 -1.91
C ASP A 195 20.01 -7.52 -1.84
N VAL A 196 19.30 -7.60 -2.97
CA VAL A 196 17.86 -7.24 -3.09
C VAL A 196 16.99 -8.40 -3.60
N TYR A 197 17.61 -9.52 -3.97
CA TYR A 197 16.94 -10.67 -4.57
C TYR A 197 15.78 -11.19 -3.73
N GLU A 198 16.01 -11.42 -2.45
CA GLU A 198 15.02 -12.03 -1.56
C GLU A 198 13.70 -11.25 -1.54
N VAL A 199 13.77 -9.94 -1.32
CA VAL A 199 12.56 -9.09 -1.23
C VAL A 199 11.87 -8.93 -2.58
N LEU A 200 12.64 -8.82 -3.67
CA LEU A 200 12.08 -8.65 -5.02
C LEU A 200 11.53 -9.97 -5.58
N HIS A 201 12.20 -11.09 -5.32
CA HIS A 201 11.73 -12.41 -5.74
C HIS A 201 10.44 -12.79 -4.99
N ARG A 202 10.37 -12.51 -3.68
CA ARG A 202 9.15 -12.67 -2.90
C ARG A 202 8.02 -11.81 -3.46
N GLN A 203 8.30 -10.55 -3.84
CA GLN A 203 7.32 -9.68 -4.50
C GLN A 203 6.84 -10.28 -5.83
N TYR A 204 7.75 -10.79 -6.64
CA TYR A 204 7.41 -11.48 -7.88
C TYR A 204 6.46 -12.65 -7.62
N VAL A 205 6.81 -13.55 -6.72
CA VAL A 205 6.03 -14.77 -6.46
C VAL A 205 4.65 -14.46 -5.91
N TYR A 206 4.57 -13.61 -4.89
CA TYR A 206 3.30 -13.33 -4.20
C TYR A 206 2.35 -12.51 -5.06
N ASN A 207 2.86 -11.46 -5.70
CA ASN A 207 2.01 -10.58 -6.49
C ASN A 207 1.53 -11.28 -7.78
N MET A 208 2.34 -12.15 -8.39
CA MET A 208 1.90 -12.99 -9.50
C MET A 208 0.80 -13.97 -9.07
N ALA A 209 0.95 -14.63 -7.92
CA ALA A 209 -0.03 -15.59 -7.44
C ALA A 209 -1.42 -14.97 -7.24
N ILE A 210 -1.51 -13.82 -6.58
CA ILE A 210 -2.80 -13.15 -6.39
C ILE A 210 -3.37 -12.57 -7.69
N SER A 211 -2.51 -12.14 -8.63
CA SER A 211 -2.95 -11.70 -9.95
C SER A 211 -3.57 -12.85 -10.76
N GLU A 212 -2.96 -14.02 -10.72
CA GLU A 212 -3.49 -15.23 -11.36
C GLU A 212 -4.82 -15.67 -10.73
N GLU A 213 -4.93 -15.57 -9.41
CA GLU A 213 -6.16 -15.84 -8.70
C GLU A 213 -7.26 -14.83 -9.09
N GLY A 214 -6.93 -13.55 -9.24
CA GLY A 214 -7.85 -12.52 -9.68
C GLY A 214 -8.44 -12.75 -11.08
N PHE A 215 -7.69 -13.40 -11.98
CA PHE A 215 -8.22 -13.83 -13.29
C PHE A 215 -9.06 -15.11 -13.22
N ARG A 216 -8.81 -15.95 -12.22
CA ARG A 216 -9.44 -17.26 -12.08
C ARG A 216 -10.75 -17.20 -11.31
N GLY A 217 -10.80 -16.33 -10.30
CA GLY A 217 -11.93 -16.17 -9.41
C GLY A 217 -12.92 -15.10 -9.88
N ASP A 218 -14.03 -14.99 -9.14
CA ASP A 218 -15.04 -13.94 -9.31
C ASP A 218 -14.88 -12.90 -8.19
N TYR A 219 -14.14 -11.82 -8.52
CA TYR A 219 -13.76 -10.82 -7.54
C TYR A 219 -14.22 -9.41 -7.93
N GLY A 220 -15.13 -8.86 -7.18
CA GLY A 220 -15.58 -7.48 -7.33
C GLY A 220 -16.26 -7.23 -8.67
N ALA A 221 -15.64 -6.41 -9.52
CA ALA A 221 -16.14 -6.12 -10.85
C ALA A 221 -15.36 -6.83 -11.97
N ASN A 222 -14.42 -7.73 -11.61
CA ASN A 222 -13.59 -8.49 -12.54
C ASN A 222 -12.94 -7.61 -13.63
N ILE A 223 -12.48 -6.43 -13.24
CA ILE A 223 -12.00 -5.39 -14.18
C ILE A 223 -10.80 -5.89 -14.98
N GLY A 224 -9.95 -6.73 -14.37
CA GLY A 224 -8.82 -7.35 -15.08
C GLY A 224 -9.25 -8.16 -16.30
N SER A 225 -10.27 -8.99 -16.17
CA SER A 225 -10.85 -9.78 -17.26
C SER A 225 -11.57 -8.88 -18.26
N VAL A 226 -12.34 -7.88 -17.80
CA VAL A 226 -13.01 -6.90 -18.65
C VAL A 226 -12.03 -6.16 -19.57
N LEU A 227 -10.86 -5.79 -19.06
CA LEU A 227 -9.82 -5.13 -19.85
C LEU A 227 -9.30 -6.04 -20.99
N LEU A 228 -9.04 -7.31 -20.68
CA LEU A 228 -8.58 -8.27 -21.70
C LEU A 228 -9.65 -8.50 -22.79
N ASP A 229 -10.91 -8.62 -22.39
CA ASP A 229 -12.03 -8.79 -23.33
C ASP A 229 -12.24 -7.56 -24.22
N MET A 230 -12.13 -6.37 -23.65
CA MET A 230 -12.38 -5.09 -24.34
C MET A 230 -11.23 -4.67 -25.26
N GLU A 231 -9.97 -4.84 -24.83
CA GLU A 231 -8.80 -4.29 -25.54
C GLU A 231 -7.96 -5.36 -26.25
N GLY A 232 -8.26 -6.64 -26.01
CA GLY A 232 -7.56 -7.78 -26.59
C GLY A 232 -6.21 -8.09 -25.92
N ASP A 233 -5.64 -9.24 -26.29
CA ASP A 233 -4.40 -9.75 -25.75
C ASP A 233 -3.18 -9.09 -26.42
N ASN A 234 -2.72 -8.01 -25.83
CA ASN A 234 -1.46 -7.35 -26.17
C ASN A 234 -0.71 -6.98 -24.87
N ILE A 235 0.59 -6.74 -24.97
CA ILE A 235 1.45 -6.50 -23.80
C ILE A 235 0.96 -5.33 -22.94
N ARG A 236 0.47 -4.25 -23.52
CA ARG A 236 -0.04 -3.09 -22.78
C ARG A 236 -1.25 -3.49 -21.96
N THR A 237 -2.19 -4.20 -22.56
CA THR A 237 -3.41 -4.66 -21.88
C THR A 237 -3.09 -5.68 -20.81
N ARG A 238 -2.26 -6.70 -21.10
CA ARG A 238 -1.86 -7.70 -20.11
C ARG A 238 -1.16 -7.09 -18.91
N ALA A 239 -0.23 -6.16 -19.13
CA ALA A 239 0.53 -5.50 -18.08
C ALA A 239 -0.39 -4.78 -17.07
N LYS A 240 -1.36 -3.99 -17.56
CA LYS A 240 -2.32 -3.33 -16.68
C LYS A 240 -3.33 -4.31 -16.09
N ALA A 241 -3.84 -5.25 -16.88
CA ALA A 241 -4.82 -6.23 -16.43
C ALA A 241 -4.30 -7.11 -15.29
N ARG A 242 -3.01 -7.49 -15.28
CA ARG A 242 -2.41 -8.22 -14.15
C ARG A 242 -2.46 -7.45 -12.84
N ALA A 243 -2.09 -6.18 -12.83
CA ALA A 243 -2.15 -5.35 -11.62
C ALA A 243 -3.60 -5.13 -11.18
N VAL A 244 -4.50 -4.96 -12.13
CA VAL A 244 -5.94 -4.80 -11.91
C VAL A 244 -6.57 -6.06 -11.33
N ALA A 245 -6.32 -7.24 -11.91
CA ALA A 245 -6.84 -8.52 -11.42
C ALA A 245 -6.36 -8.84 -10.00
N GLY A 246 -5.08 -8.57 -9.68
CA GLY A 246 -4.58 -8.69 -8.32
C GLY A 246 -5.31 -7.77 -7.34
N SER A 247 -5.65 -6.55 -7.77
CA SER A 247 -6.45 -5.64 -6.96
C SER A 247 -7.93 -6.06 -6.85
N ASP A 248 -8.53 -6.59 -7.93
CA ASP A 248 -9.87 -7.17 -7.87
C ASP A 248 -9.93 -8.25 -6.78
N ALA A 249 -9.00 -9.20 -6.79
CA ALA A 249 -8.90 -10.25 -5.79
C ALA A 249 -8.68 -9.68 -4.38
N ARG A 250 -7.64 -8.84 -4.22
CA ARG A 250 -7.25 -8.28 -2.91
C ARG A 250 -8.35 -7.48 -2.23
N MET A 251 -9.06 -6.62 -2.99
CA MET A 251 -10.09 -5.75 -2.44
C MET A 251 -11.39 -6.48 -2.11
N ASN A 252 -11.57 -7.68 -2.62
CA ASN A 252 -12.81 -8.43 -2.51
C ASN A 252 -12.64 -9.78 -1.76
N GLY A 253 -11.65 -9.87 -0.86
CA GLY A 253 -11.57 -10.93 0.13
C GLY A 253 -10.67 -12.10 -0.24
N CYS A 254 -9.85 -12.01 -1.27
CA CYS A 254 -8.84 -13.05 -1.54
C CYS A 254 -7.86 -13.17 -0.38
N GLU A 255 -7.60 -14.41 0.02
CA GLU A 255 -6.77 -14.76 1.19
C GLU A 255 -5.29 -14.91 0.87
N LEU A 256 -4.89 -14.72 -0.39
CA LEU A 256 -3.47 -14.75 -0.76
C LEU A 256 -2.75 -13.48 -0.32
N PRO A 257 -1.53 -13.62 0.24
CA PRO A 257 -0.72 -12.47 0.62
C PRO A 257 -0.17 -11.74 -0.61
N VAL A 258 0.13 -10.46 -0.44
CA VAL A 258 0.83 -9.61 -1.41
C VAL A 258 2.07 -9.02 -0.77
N ILE A 259 3.05 -8.63 -1.57
CA ILE A 259 4.13 -7.76 -1.10
C ILE A 259 3.73 -6.31 -1.34
N ILE A 260 3.65 -5.55 -0.25
CA ILE A 260 3.25 -4.14 -0.27
C ILE A 260 4.38 -3.23 -0.77
N ASN A 261 4.03 -1.98 -1.05
CA ASN A 261 4.97 -0.88 -1.21
C ASN A 261 4.35 0.36 -0.57
N SER A 262 5.12 1.08 0.25
CA SER A 262 4.67 2.26 0.99
C SER A 262 3.37 2.02 1.78
N GLY A 263 3.27 0.86 2.42
CA GLY A 263 2.14 0.48 3.25
C GLY A 263 0.90 -0.02 2.47
N SER A 264 0.96 -0.17 1.14
CA SER A 264 -0.19 -0.59 0.34
C SER A 264 0.11 -1.75 -0.60
N GLY A 265 -0.68 -2.84 -0.51
CA GLY A 265 -0.60 -3.97 -1.45
C GLY A 265 -0.98 -3.57 -2.88
N ASN A 266 -1.95 -2.69 -3.06
CA ASN A 266 -2.29 -2.15 -4.38
C ASN A 266 -1.10 -1.43 -5.02
N GLN A 267 -0.34 -0.64 -4.25
CA GLN A 267 0.87 -0.01 -4.76
C GLN A 267 1.96 -1.04 -5.10
N GLY A 268 2.17 -2.03 -4.21
CA GLY A 268 3.14 -3.11 -4.45
C GLY A 268 2.85 -3.90 -5.74
N MET A 269 1.58 -4.24 -5.99
CA MET A 269 1.16 -4.90 -7.23
C MET A 269 1.28 -3.97 -8.44
N THR A 270 0.90 -2.72 -8.31
CA THR A 270 0.91 -1.76 -9.42
C THR A 270 2.32 -1.44 -9.89
N CYS A 271 3.30 -1.29 -8.99
CA CYS A 271 4.68 -1.01 -9.39
C CYS A 271 5.45 -2.27 -9.82
N SER A 272 4.97 -3.49 -9.52
CA SER A 272 5.68 -4.73 -9.87
C SER A 272 5.09 -5.48 -11.05
N LEU A 273 3.79 -5.78 -11.04
CA LEU A 273 3.17 -6.68 -12.02
C LEU A 273 3.29 -6.22 -13.48
N PRO A 274 3.07 -4.92 -13.82
CA PRO A 274 3.27 -4.46 -15.19
C PRO A 274 4.73 -4.59 -15.65
N VAL A 275 5.68 -4.35 -14.74
CA VAL A 275 7.12 -4.48 -15.01
C VAL A 275 7.48 -5.94 -15.26
N ILE A 276 6.96 -6.86 -14.44
CA ILE A 276 7.16 -8.30 -14.59
C ILE A 276 6.61 -8.77 -15.94
N GLU A 277 5.39 -8.38 -16.29
CA GLU A 277 4.76 -8.78 -17.56
C GLU A 277 5.60 -8.32 -18.77
N TYR A 278 6.09 -7.07 -18.76
CA TYR A 278 6.99 -6.59 -19.79
C TYR A 278 8.33 -7.34 -19.82
N ALA A 279 8.91 -7.65 -18.67
CA ALA A 279 10.17 -8.41 -18.60
C ALA A 279 10.03 -9.82 -19.18
N LEU A 280 8.91 -10.49 -18.91
CA LEU A 280 8.58 -11.81 -19.44
C LEU A 280 8.36 -11.77 -20.96
N GLU A 281 7.56 -10.82 -21.46
CA GLU A 281 7.28 -10.64 -22.90
C GLU A 281 8.55 -10.34 -23.70
N LEU A 282 9.38 -9.41 -23.18
CA LEU A 282 10.63 -9.01 -23.82
C LEU A 282 11.77 -10.00 -23.61
N LYS A 283 11.57 -11.04 -22.78
CA LYS A 283 12.57 -12.08 -22.46
C LYS A 283 13.89 -11.47 -21.99
N THR A 284 13.83 -10.47 -21.13
CA THR A 284 15.00 -9.67 -20.73
C THR A 284 15.98 -10.38 -19.80
N GLY A 285 15.58 -11.52 -19.23
CA GLY A 285 16.33 -12.25 -18.22
C GLY A 285 16.11 -11.68 -16.81
N GLU A 286 16.43 -12.49 -15.79
CA GLU A 286 16.15 -12.18 -14.38
C GLU A 286 16.87 -10.94 -13.88
N GLU A 287 18.15 -10.78 -14.18
CA GLU A 287 18.95 -9.64 -13.70
C GLU A 287 18.31 -8.31 -14.14
N LYS A 288 17.97 -8.19 -15.42
CA LYS A 288 17.35 -6.96 -15.94
C LYS A 288 15.96 -6.74 -15.35
N MET A 289 15.19 -7.80 -15.15
CA MET A 289 13.88 -7.72 -14.47
C MET A 289 14.03 -7.21 -13.03
N TYR A 290 14.96 -7.74 -12.23
CA TYR A 290 15.15 -7.27 -10.86
C TYR A 290 15.70 -5.84 -10.78
N ARG A 291 16.53 -5.40 -11.72
CA ARG A 291 16.93 -3.98 -11.84
C ARG A 291 15.72 -3.08 -12.12
N ALA A 292 14.85 -3.50 -13.02
CA ALA A 292 13.62 -2.77 -13.34
C ALA A 292 12.67 -2.70 -12.13
N LEU A 293 12.53 -3.79 -11.38
CA LEU A 293 11.75 -3.85 -10.14
C LEU A 293 12.38 -2.97 -9.04
N THR A 294 13.70 -2.98 -8.90
CA THR A 294 14.42 -2.08 -7.98
C THR A 294 14.09 -0.62 -8.30
N LEU A 295 14.22 -0.24 -9.57
CA LEU A 295 13.91 1.11 -10.05
C LEU A 295 12.46 1.48 -9.77
N SER A 296 11.52 0.67 -10.19
CA SER A 296 10.08 0.92 -10.04
C SER A 296 9.69 1.04 -8.57
N ASN A 297 10.11 0.12 -7.71
CA ASN A 297 9.80 0.18 -6.29
C ASN A 297 10.34 1.44 -5.63
N LEU A 298 11.61 1.79 -5.87
CA LEU A 298 12.22 2.99 -5.27
C LEU A 298 11.61 4.29 -5.80
N VAL A 299 11.22 4.35 -7.06
CA VAL A 299 10.50 5.49 -7.64
C VAL A 299 9.12 5.66 -6.98
N ALA A 300 8.39 4.56 -6.74
CA ALA A 300 7.11 4.61 -6.02
C ALA A 300 7.29 5.11 -4.57
N ILE A 301 8.26 4.56 -3.85
CA ILE A 301 8.60 4.95 -2.47
C ILE A 301 8.99 6.44 -2.41
N TYR A 302 9.86 6.90 -3.30
CA TYR A 302 10.31 8.29 -3.35
C TYR A 302 9.14 9.27 -3.52
N GLN A 303 8.25 9.02 -4.49
CA GLN A 303 7.07 9.84 -4.69
C GLN A 303 6.16 9.82 -3.45
N LYS A 304 5.96 8.63 -2.87
CA LYS A 304 5.06 8.45 -1.73
C LYS A 304 5.60 9.11 -0.45
N THR A 305 6.90 9.16 -0.25
CA THR A 305 7.55 9.89 0.84
C THR A 305 7.15 11.37 0.87
N GLY A 306 7.02 12.00 -0.31
CA GLY A 306 6.58 13.40 -0.41
C GLY A 306 5.09 13.63 -0.14
N ILE A 307 4.25 12.60 -0.25
CA ILE A 307 2.79 12.67 -0.08
C ILE A 307 2.35 12.25 1.31
N GLY A 308 3.04 11.27 1.91
CA GLY A 308 2.64 10.58 3.14
C GLY A 308 1.91 9.26 2.87
N ARG A 309 1.83 8.36 3.87
CA ARG A 309 1.25 7.02 3.72
C ARG A 309 -0.23 7.07 3.40
N LEU A 310 -0.99 7.89 4.11
CA LEU A 310 -2.43 8.11 3.89
C LEU A 310 -2.69 9.53 3.42
N SER A 311 -3.43 9.67 2.34
CA SER A 311 -3.79 10.96 1.72
C SER A 311 -5.03 10.78 0.86
N ALA A 312 -5.68 11.87 0.49
CA ALA A 312 -6.66 11.88 -0.60
C ALA A 312 -6.01 11.68 -1.98
N TYR A 313 -4.70 11.85 -2.11
CA TYR A 313 -3.98 11.52 -3.35
C TYR A 313 -3.80 10.01 -3.48
N CYS A 314 -4.30 9.42 -4.54
CA CYS A 314 -4.28 7.98 -4.75
C CYS A 314 -2.85 7.45 -5.00
N GLY A 315 -2.40 6.53 -4.17
CA GLY A 315 -1.07 5.90 -4.32
C GLY A 315 -0.87 5.11 -5.61
N ALA A 316 -1.96 4.69 -6.26
CA ALA A 316 -1.91 4.05 -7.57
C ALA A 316 -1.25 4.94 -8.62
N VAL A 317 -1.39 6.28 -8.52
CA VAL A 317 -0.75 7.24 -9.44
C VAL A 317 0.76 7.16 -9.35
N CYS A 318 1.32 7.18 -8.13
CA CYS A 318 2.77 7.04 -7.90
C CYS A 318 3.28 5.69 -8.42
N ALA A 319 2.55 4.63 -8.13
CA ALA A 319 2.92 3.27 -8.51
C ALA A 319 2.80 3.03 -10.02
N GLY A 320 1.80 3.61 -10.69
CA GLY A 320 1.65 3.55 -12.14
C GLY A 320 2.75 4.31 -12.89
N ALA A 321 3.11 5.51 -12.41
CA ALA A 321 4.25 6.27 -12.95
C ALA A 321 5.57 5.50 -12.75
N ALA A 322 5.73 4.85 -11.59
CA ALA A 322 6.89 4.01 -11.29
C ALA A 322 6.95 2.75 -12.17
N ALA A 323 5.81 2.10 -12.41
CA ALA A 323 5.73 0.99 -13.37
C ALA A 323 6.16 1.44 -14.77
N GLY A 324 5.69 2.61 -15.22
CA GLY A 324 6.14 3.22 -16.48
C GLY A 324 7.66 3.41 -16.54
N ALA A 325 8.29 3.84 -15.45
CA ALA A 325 9.75 3.98 -15.33
C ALA A 325 10.46 2.62 -15.51
N GLY A 326 10.01 1.58 -14.83
CA GLY A 326 10.55 0.22 -14.98
C GLY A 326 10.37 -0.33 -16.40
N ILE A 327 9.22 -0.10 -17.02
CA ILE A 327 8.92 -0.49 -18.41
C ILE A 327 9.85 0.27 -19.39
N ALA A 328 10.02 1.59 -19.21
CA ALA A 328 10.93 2.38 -20.05
C ALA A 328 12.34 1.79 -20.04
N TYR A 329 12.88 1.44 -18.86
CA TYR A 329 14.16 0.79 -18.73
C TYR A 329 14.22 -0.58 -19.42
N LEU A 330 13.20 -1.43 -19.26
CA LEU A 330 13.13 -2.75 -19.91
C LEU A 330 13.16 -2.63 -21.43
N CYS A 331 12.51 -1.62 -21.98
CA CYS A 331 12.47 -1.31 -23.39
C CYS A 331 13.78 -0.67 -23.94
N GLY A 332 14.81 -0.52 -23.09
CA GLY A 332 16.13 0.00 -23.49
C GLY A 332 16.31 1.50 -23.24
N GLY A 333 15.36 2.16 -22.58
CA GLY A 333 15.49 3.55 -22.18
C GLY A 333 16.55 3.77 -21.11
N GLY A 334 17.23 4.90 -21.18
CA GLY A 334 18.15 5.40 -20.17
C GLY A 334 17.44 6.29 -19.12
N TYR A 335 18.25 7.06 -18.40
CA TYR A 335 17.76 7.96 -17.36
C TYR A 335 16.75 9.00 -17.89
N GLU A 336 17.00 9.55 -19.08
CA GLU A 336 16.17 10.59 -19.69
C GLU A 336 14.77 10.04 -20.01
N GLU A 337 14.68 8.87 -20.65
CA GLU A 337 13.42 8.21 -20.96
C GLU A 337 12.63 7.90 -19.69
N VAL A 338 13.29 7.43 -18.65
CA VAL A 338 12.69 7.15 -17.35
C VAL A 338 12.15 8.44 -16.70
N ALA A 339 12.95 9.51 -16.68
CA ALA A 339 12.56 10.78 -16.07
C ALA A 339 11.35 11.40 -16.77
N HIS A 340 11.35 11.45 -18.10
CA HIS A 340 10.21 11.97 -18.87
C HIS A 340 8.96 11.10 -18.78
N THR A 341 9.13 9.77 -18.72
CA THR A 341 8.00 8.85 -18.48
C THR A 341 7.29 9.18 -17.17
N ILE A 342 8.03 9.39 -16.09
CA ILE A 342 7.46 9.75 -14.78
C ILE A 342 6.74 11.09 -14.86
N VAL A 343 7.35 12.13 -15.44
CA VAL A 343 6.74 13.46 -15.57
C VAL A 343 5.46 13.41 -16.38
N ASN A 344 5.48 12.73 -17.53
CA ASN A 344 4.30 12.57 -18.38
C ASN A 344 3.17 11.83 -17.65
N ALA A 345 3.47 10.72 -16.97
CA ALA A 345 2.49 9.95 -16.22
C ALA A 345 1.84 10.77 -15.10
N LEU A 346 2.64 11.53 -14.34
CA LEU A 346 2.15 12.39 -13.27
C LEU A 346 1.28 13.54 -13.80
N ALA A 347 1.65 14.14 -14.91
CA ALA A 347 0.84 15.19 -15.54
C ALA A 347 -0.54 14.68 -15.98
N ILE A 348 -0.63 13.41 -16.42
CA ILE A 348 -1.88 12.79 -16.88
C ILE A 348 -2.81 12.44 -15.72
N THR A 349 -2.29 11.88 -14.63
CA THR A 349 -3.11 11.20 -13.59
C THR A 349 -3.15 11.90 -12.23
N SER A 350 -2.42 13.00 -12.03
CA SER A 350 -2.46 13.77 -10.78
C SER A 350 -3.82 14.42 -10.57
N GLY A 351 -4.66 13.81 -9.78
CA GLY A 351 -6.05 14.20 -9.53
C GLY A 351 -6.95 13.02 -9.25
N ILE A 352 -6.45 11.79 -9.40
CA ILE A 352 -7.17 10.59 -8.96
C ILE A 352 -7.19 10.58 -7.44
N VAL A 353 -8.39 10.70 -6.85
CA VAL A 353 -8.56 10.72 -5.40
C VAL A 353 -8.59 9.32 -4.80
N CYS A 354 -8.09 9.22 -3.56
CA CYS A 354 -8.24 8.04 -2.72
C CYS A 354 -9.42 8.22 -1.75
N ASP A 355 -10.48 7.52 -2.00
CA ASP A 355 -11.72 7.50 -1.22
C ASP A 355 -11.92 6.15 -0.49
N GLY A 356 -10.84 5.55 -0.01
CA GLY A 356 -10.81 4.29 0.73
C GLY A 356 -10.62 3.05 -0.14
N ALA A 357 -10.43 1.90 0.53
CA ALA A 357 -10.21 0.62 -0.11
C ALA A 357 -11.54 -0.02 -0.56
N LYS A 358 -11.64 -0.38 -1.84
CA LYS A 358 -12.85 -0.95 -2.44
C LYS A 358 -12.59 -1.46 -3.87
N ALA A 359 -13.58 -2.12 -4.47
CA ALA A 359 -13.48 -2.71 -5.81
C ALA A 359 -13.00 -1.71 -6.89
N SER A 360 -13.45 -0.44 -6.86
CA SER A 360 -13.03 0.56 -7.85
C SER A 360 -11.55 0.93 -7.82
N CYS A 361 -10.78 0.49 -6.80
CA CYS A 361 -9.32 0.66 -6.77
C CYS A 361 -8.66 -0.02 -7.98
N ALA A 362 -9.18 -1.16 -8.43
CA ALA A 362 -8.69 -1.88 -9.59
C ALA A 362 -8.72 -1.01 -10.87
N ALA A 363 -9.83 -0.29 -11.11
CA ALA A 363 -9.93 0.62 -12.26
C ALA A 363 -8.96 1.81 -12.17
N LYS A 364 -8.75 2.37 -10.97
CA LYS A 364 -7.78 3.45 -10.75
C LYS A 364 -6.34 3.00 -11.03
N ILE A 365 -6.03 1.75 -10.69
CA ILE A 365 -4.75 1.10 -11.03
C ILE A 365 -4.60 1.01 -12.54
N GLY A 366 -5.61 0.48 -13.25
CA GLY A 366 -5.58 0.38 -14.70
C GLY A 366 -5.29 1.71 -15.39
N ALA A 367 -6.00 2.77 -14.99
CA ALA A 367 -5.78 4.12 -15.50
C ALA A 367 -4.36 4.65 -15.21
N SER A 368 -3.81 4.36 -14.02
CA SER A 368 -2.50 4.83 -13.63
C SER A 368 -1.36 4.11 -14.36
N VAL A 369 -1.48 2.78 -14.55
CA VAL A 369 -0.53 1.99 -15.36
C VAL A 369 -0.58 2.42 -16.82
N ASP A 370 -1.77 2.67 -17.33
CA ASP A 370 -1.96 3.13 -18.71
C ASP A 370 -1.28 4.48 -18.95
N ALA A 371 -1.38 5.41 -18.00
CA ALA A 371 -0.66 6.68 -18.05
C ALA A 371 0.86 6.51 -18.00
N GLY A 372 1.38 5.57 -17.19
CA GLY A 372 2.80 5.22 -17.16
C GLY A 372 3.30 4.72 -18.51
N ILE A 373 2.58 3.78 -19.14
CA ILE A 373 2.91 3.25 -20.45
C ILE A 373 2.79 4.35 -21.52
N LEU A 374 1.72 5.16 -21.48
CA LEU A 374 1.53 6.27 -22.42
C LEU A 374 2.65 7.30 -22.27
N GLY A 375 3.05 7.63 -21.05
CA GLY A 375 4.14 8.59 -20.79
C GLY A 375 5.45 8.19 -21.46
N TYR A 376 5.81 6.90 -21.40
CA TYR A 376 6.94 6.35 -22.14
C TYR A 376 6.72 6.42 -23.65
N GLN A 377 5.56 5.98 -24.13
CA GLN A 377 5.25 5.95 -25.56
C GLN A 377 5.21 7.35 -26.19
N MET A 378 4.83 8.36 -25.43
CA MET A 378 4.93 9.76 -25.87
C MET A 378 6.38 10.17 -26.08
N PHE A 379 7.22 9.95 -25.08
CA PHE A 379 8.60 10.43 -25.11
C PHE A 379 9.42 9.80 -26.24
N ILE A 380 9.35 8.50 -26.47
CA ILE A 380 10.07 7.84 -27.58
C ILE A 380 9.59 8.28 -28.96
N ARG A 381 8.48 9.02 -29.04
CA ARG A 381 7.96 9.67 -30.27
C ARG A 381 8.27 11.16 -30.31
N GLY A 382 9.14 11.66 -29.42
CA GLY A 382 9.51 13.07 -29.35
C GLY A 382 8.41 13.99 -28.76
N GLN A 383 7.46 13.39 -28.00
CA GLN A 383 6.37 14.14 -27.36
C GLN A 383 6.52 14.10 -25.83
N GLN A 384 6.30 15.24 -25.19
CA GLN A 384 6.38 15.37 -23.74
C GLN A 384 5.57 16.59 -23.25
N PHE A 385 5.29 16.64 -21.97
CA PHE A 385 4.84 17.86 -21.31
C PHE A 385 6.04 18.69 -20.87
N TYR A 386 5.92 20.01 -20.98
CA TYR A 386 7.02 20.95 -20.72
C TYR A 386 6.88 21.66 -19.38
N ALA A 387 7.98 22.20 -18.90
CA ALA A 387 7.96 23.06 -17.72
C ALA A 387 7.04 24.27 -17.97
N GLY A 388 6.06 24.45 -17.06
CA GLY A 388 4.99 25.45 -17.20
C GLY A 388 3.65 24.87 -17.62
N ASP A 389 3.58 23.59 -18.00
CA ASP A 389 2.33 22.88 -18.25
C ASP A 389 1.68 22.48 -16.90
N GLY A 390 0.89 23.38 -16.33
CA GLY A 390 0.23 23.17 -15.04
C GLY A 390 1.22 22.97 -13.90
N ILE A 391 1.20 21.78 -13.26
CA ILE A 391 2.09 21.45 -12.13
C ILE A 391 3.46 20.93 -12.55
N VAL A 392 3.67 20.72 -13.86
CA VAL A 392 4.95 20.27 -14.40
C VAL A 392 5.97 21.41 -14.32
N THR A 393 7.16 21.10 -13.81
CA THR A 393 8.27 22.06 -13.74
C THR A 393 9.56 21.44 -14.25
N LYS A 394 10.60 22.25 -14.39
CA LYS A 394 11.89 21.79 -14.91
C LYS A 394 12.52 20.77 -13.98
N GLY A 395 12.72 19.55 -14.49
CA GLY A 395 13.32 18.43 -13.79
C GLY A 395 12.30 17.52 -13.12
N VAL A 396 12.59 16.20 -13.15
CA VAL A 396 11.70 15.16 -12.62
C VAL A 396 11.51 15.29 -11.11
N ASP A 397 12.58 15.53 -10.35
CA ASP A 397 12.50 15.68 -8.89
C ASP A 397 11.66 16.87 -8.47
N ALA A 398 11.74 17.99 -9.20
CA ALA A 398 10.95 19.18 -8.91
C ALA A 398 9.46 18.95 -9.22
N THR A 399 9.13 18.23 -10.30
CA THR A 399 7.74 17.84 -10.59
C THR A 399 7.21 16.86 -9.53
N ILE A 400 7.99 15.86 -9.10
CA ILE A 400 7.63 14.94 -8.00
C ILE A 400 7.36 15.72 -6.72
N LYS A 401 8.19 16.74 -6.38
CA LYS A 401 7.97 17.59 -5.21
C LYS A 401 6.68 18.41 -5.30
N ASN A 402 6.33 18.93 -6.48
CA ASN A 402 5.06 19.62 -6.68
C ASN A 402 3.87 18.71 -6.46
N VAL A 403 3.92 17.49 -6.99
CA VAL A 403 2.90 16.46 -6.78
C VAL A 403 2.83 16.06 -5.30
N GLY A 404 3.99 15.88 -4.64
CA GLY A 404 4.06 15.62 -3.22
C GLY A 404 3.38 16.69 -2.38
N ARG A 405 3.67 17.97 -2.66
CA ARG A 405 3.01 19.11 -2.01
C ARG A 405 1.50 19.14 -2.26
N LEU A 406 1.07 18.90 -3.51
CA LEU A 406 -0.35 18.80 -3.84
C LEU A 406 -1.03 17.70 -3.01
N GLY A 407 -0.44 16.50 -2.95
CA GLY A 407 -1.01 15.37 -2.22
C GLY A 407 -0.97 15.54 -0.70
N LYS A 408 0.10 16.12 -0.16
CA LYS A 408 0.26 16.30 1.28
C LYS A 408 -0.51 17.49 1.82
N GLU A 409 -0.34 18.69 1.20
CA GLU A 409 -0.92 19.92 1.69
C GLU A 409 -2.21 20.30 0.95
N GLY A 410 -2.19 20.25 -0.39
CA GLY A 410 -3.31 20.71 -1.19
C GLY A 410 -4.58 19.84 -1.10
N MET A 411 -4.45 18.58 -0.72
CA MET A 411 -5.60 17.66 -0.62
C MET A 411 -6.05 17.40 0.82
N LYS A 412 -5.61 18.17 1.82
CA LYS A 412 -6.07 18.02 3.21
C LYS A 412 -7.59 18.21 3.35
N GLU A 413 -8.11 19.30 2.82
CA GLU A 413 -9.56 19.57 2.83
C GLU A 413 -10.33 18.55 2.00
N THR A 414 -9.79 18.13 0.85
CA THR A 414 -10.37 17.05 0.05
C THR A 414 -10.46 15.74 0.84
N ASN A 415 -9.45 15.43 1.65
CA ASN A 415 -9.47 14.24 2.51
C ASN A 415 -10.53 14.35 3.60
N ALA A 416 -10.66 15.52 4.24
CA ALA A 416 -11.68 15.78 5.25
C ALA A 416 -13.09 15.63 4.65
N GLU A 417 -13.34 16.26 3.50
CA GLU A 417 -14.64 16.18 2.80
C GLU A 417 -15.00 14.73 2.40
N ILE A 418 -14.02 13.95 1.91
CA ILE A 418 -14.25 12.54 1.58
C ILE A 418 -14.64 11.75 2.86
N ILE A 419 -13.98 12.02 3.98
CA ILE A 419 -14.30 11.37 5.26
C ILE A 419 -15.72 11.74 5.69
N ASP A 420 -16.08 13.01 5.62
CA ASP A 420 -17.42 13.50 5.99
C ASP A 420 -18.50 12.86 5.13
N ILE A 421 -18.34 12.84 3.81
CA ILE A 421 -19.25 12.14 2.89
C ILE A 421 -19.40 10.67 3.29
N MET A 422 -18.30 9.99 3.60
CA MET A 422 -18.33 8.58 3.96
C MET A 422 -18.95 8.34 5.35
N CYS A 423 -18.83 9.28 6.28
CA CYS A 423 -19.43 9.15 7.61
C CYS A 423 -20.94 9.43 7.64
N GLN A 424 -21.47 10.13 6.63
CA GLN A 424 -22.90 10.42 6.50
C GLN A 424 -23.71 9.29 5.85
N CYS A 425 -23.04 8.27 5.26
CA CYS A 425 -23.68 7.15 4.53
C CYS A 425 -23.91 5.93 5.42
#